data_8eeb577bab50250851d1944336767db7
#
_entry.id   8eeb577bab50250851d1944336767db7
#
_cell.length_a   1.000
_cell.length_b   1.000
_cell.length_c   1.000
_cell.angle_alpha   90.00
_cell.angle_beta   90.00
_cell.angle_gamma   90.00
#
_symmetry.space_group_name_H-M   'P 1'
#
loop_
_entity.id
_entity.type
_entity.pdbx_description
1 polymer ?
#
loop_
_entity_poly.entity_id
_entity_poly.type
_entity_poly.pdbx_seq_one_letter_code
_entity_poly.pdbx_strand_id
1 'polypeptide(L)'
;ELHELLKNNLSEHEYKETIGSIKNSVLTAFYTPPVVPQILYATLKEHGIEPQRIYEPSSGAGIFITEAVKAFPAAQSITAVEKDILTGRVLAALNSSLPVLVTTHITGFEQAPINDNGKYDLIVSNIPFGNFSVYDRTLPDKELSGKIHNYFFAKGLEKIADGGLLAFITTDGFLNNPSNQAAREYLFNKADFISLTVMPDNLMKDTGNTEAPSHLLIVQKNEGKQALSAEEKYLIATIAQENEFGPYHLNQYIHRRPEIIAGDEVKAGTNQYGNANQSVWQHGDINAIGHKLSQ
;
A
#
# COMPACT_ATOMS: atom_id res chain seq x y z
N GLU A 1 -14.06 -0.41 31.63
CA GLU A 1 -13.07 -1.48 31.97
C GLU A 1 -11.70 -1.16 31.39
N LEU A 2 -11.48 -1.13 30.04
CA LEU A 2 -10.17 -0.83 29.44
C LEU A 2 -9.65 0.56 29.82
N HIS A 3 -10.49 1.59 29.77
CA HIS A 3 -10.14 2.96 30.18
C HIS A 3 -9.72 3.06 31.64
N GLU A 4 -10.40 2.37 32.52
CA GLU A 4 -10.08 2.34 33.94
C GLU A 4 -8.79 1.57 34.19
N LEU A 5 -8.60 0.42 33.51
CA LEU A 5 -7.38 -0.36 33.58
C LEU A 5 -6.15 0.46 33.16
N LEU A 6 -6.25 1.15 32.02
CA LEU A 6 -5.17 2.00 31.52
C LEU A 6 -4.90 3.18 32.45
N LYS A 7 -5.95 3.85 32.95
CA LYS A 7 -5.84 5.01 33.83
C LYS A 7 -5.22 4.65 35.21
N ASN A 8 -5.46 3.43 35.68
CA ASN A 8 -4.94 2.97 36.97
C ASN A 8 -3.50 2.45 36.92
N ASN A 9 -3.00 2.11 35.70
CA ASN A 9 -1.68 1.48 35.52
C ASN A 9 -0.68 2.33 34.73
N LEU A 10 -1.09 3.47 34.18
CA LEU A 10 -0.24 4.35 33.38
C LEU A 10 -0.18 5.75 34.01
N SER A 11 0.93 6.45 33.80
CA SER A 11 1.00 7.89 34.10
C SER A 11 0.00 8.67 33.20
N GLU A 12 -0.35 9.88 33.59
CA GLU A 12 -1.29 10.72 32.82
C GLU A 12 -0.81 10.96 31.37
N HIS A 13 0.50 11.08 31.19
CA HIS A 13 1.13 11.24 29.87
C HIS A 13 0.99 9.95 29.03
N GLU A 14 1.41 8.81 29.58
CA GLU A 14 1.30 7.50 28.91
C GLU A 14 -0.16 7.13 28.61
N TYR A 15 -1.10 7.47 29.52
CA TYR A 15 -2.52 7.26 29.29
C TYR A 15 -3.02 8.08 28.09
N LYS A 16 -2.67 9.38 28.01
CA LYS A 16 -3.06 10.24 26.88
C LYS A 16 -2.47 9.75 25.56
N GLU A 17 -1.21 9.35 25.56
CA GLU A 17 -0.54 8.78 24.38
C GLU A 17 -1.20 7.47 23.95
N THR A 18 -1.46 6.56 24.89
CA THR A 18 -2.10 5.26 24.60
C THR A 18 -3.51 5.44 24.07
N ILE A 19 -4.32 6.33 24.66
CA ILE A 19 -5.67 6.64 24.16
C ILE A 19 -5.62 7.33 22.79
N GLY A 20 -4.65 8.22 22.57
CA GLY A 20 -4.40 8.84 21.27
C GLY A 20 -4.03 7.79 20.21
N SER A 21 -3.15 6.86 20.54
CA SER A 21 -2.73 5.74 19.70
C SER A 21 -3.92 4.82 19.36
N ILE A 22 -4.72 4.41 20.35
CA ILE A 22 -5.91 3.59 20.12
C ILE A 22 -6.91 4.30 19.18
N LYS A 23 -7.17 5.59 19.40
CA LYS A 23 -8.06 6.36 18.54
C LYS A 23 -7.52 6.46 17.12
N ASN A 24 -6.24 6.73 16.96
CA ASN A 24 -5.61 6.83 15.66
C ASN A 24 -5.56 5.47 14.94
N SER A 25 -5.24 4.38 15.62
CA SER A 25 -5.21 3.05 15.03
C SER A 25 -6.59 2.58 14.57
N VAL A 26 -7.65 2.88 15.33
CA VAL A 26 -9.03 2.59 14.93
C VAL A 26 -9.50 3.44 13.74
N LEU A 27 -9.04 4.70 13.64
CA LEU A 27 -9.44 5.65 12.58
C LEU A 27 -8.64 5.46 11.27
N THR A 28 -7.45 4.85 11.35
CA THR A 28 -6.54 4.72 10.19
C THR A 28 -6.24 3.27 9.81
N ALA A 29 -6.83 2.30 10.49
CA ALA A 29 -6.61 0.89 10.24
C ALA A 29 -7.38 0.40 9.00
N PHE A 30 -6.76 0.53 7.84
CA PHE A 30 -7.21 -0.08 6.59
C PHE A 30 -6.74 -1.54 6.55
N TYR A 31 -7.51 -2.44 7.17
CA TYR A 31 -7.15 -3.86 7.20
C TYR A 31 -7.45 -4.54 5.87
N THR A 32 -6.41 -4.96 5.19
CA THR A 32 -6.50 -5.67 3.91
C THR A 32 -7.08 -7.08 4.11
N PRO A 33 -8.08 -7.51 3.32
CA PRO A 33 -8.55 -8.88 3.35
C PRO A 33 -7.44 -9.87 2.98
N PRO A 34 -7.36 -11.05 3.65
CA PRO A 34 -6.31 -12.03 3.41
C PRO A 34 -6.19 -12.50 1.95
N VAL A 35 -7.28 -12.49 1.19
CA VAL A 35 -7.31 -12.88 -0.23
C VAL A 35 -6.29 -12.10 -1.06
N VAL A 36 -6.05 -10.82 -0.73
CA VAL A 36 -5.13 -9.99 -1.52
C VAL A 36 -3.68 -10.47 -1.41
N PRO A 37 -3.04 -10.53 -0.22
CA PRO A 37 -1.68 -11.07 -0.13
C PRO A 37 -1.60 -12.55 -0.52
N GLN A 38 -2.63 -13.37 -0.28
CA GLN A 38 -2.64 -14.78 -0.68
C GLN A 38 -2.52 -14.94 -2.18
N ILE A 39 -3.33 -14.24 -2.97
CA ILE A 39 -3.27 -14.30 -4.44
C ILE A 39 -1.97 -13.66 -4.95
N LEU A 40 -1.58 -12.51 -4.42
CA LEU A 40 -0.32 -11.87 -4.81
C LEU A 40 0.86 -12.83 -4.66
N TYR A 41 1.01 -13.47 -3.51
CA TYR A 41 2.13 -14.37 -3.27
C TYR A 41 2.01 -15.69 -4.07
N ALA A 42 0.79 -16.21 -4.26
CA ALA A 42 0.57 -17.37 -5.13
C ALA A 42 1.01 -17.07 -6.56
N THR A 43 0.62 -15.91 -7.11
CA THR A 43 1.01 -15.46 -8.44
C THR A 43 2.52 -15.29 -8.57
N LEU A 44 3.19 -14.68 -7.58
CA LEU A 44 4.65 -14.56 -7.58
C LEU A 44 5.32 -15.95 -7.65
N LYS A 45 4.85 -16.92 -6.86
CA LYS A 45 5.37 -18.29 -6.87
C LYS A 45 5.15 -19.00 -8.19
N GLU A 46 3.97 -18.85 -8.80
CA GLU A 46 3.66 -19.41 -10.12
C GLU A 46 4.63 -18.92 -11.20
N HIS A 47 5.13 -17.68 -11.05
CA HIS A 47 6.14 -17.09 -11.93
C HIS A 47 7.59 -17.37 -11.48
N GLY A 48 7.80 -18.24 -10.49
CA GLY A 48 9.13 -18.61 -10.01
C GLY A 48 9.81 -17.52 -9.17
N ILE A 49 9.06 -16.55 -8.64
CA ILE A 49 9.59 -15.47 -7.82
C ILE A 49 9.54 -15.90 -6.35
N GLU A 50 10.71 -16.10 -5.75
CA GLU A 50 10.88 -16.50 -4.36
C GLU A 50 11.77 -15.49 -3.62
N PRO A 51 11.17 -14.39 -3.09
CA PRO A 51 11.91 -13.32 -2.43
C PRO A 51 12.57 -13.84 -1.16
N GLN A 52 13.84 -13.51 -0.97
CA GLN A 52 14.62 -13.88 0.22
C GLN A 52 14.53 -12.82 1.31
N ARG A 53 14.42 -11.55 0.95
CA ARG A 53 14.35 -10.41 1.87
C ARG A 53 13.12 -9.59 1.54
N ILE A 54 12.14 -9.65 2.44
CA ILE A 54 10.83 -9.01 2.29
C ILE A 54 10.75 -7.82 3.24
N TYR A 55 10.13 -6.74 2.80
CA TYR A 55 9.93 -5.53 3.60
C TYR A 55 8.49 -5.05 3.53
N GLU A 56 7.89 -4.77 4.68
CA GLU A 56 6.58 -4.15 4.79
C GLU A 56 6.67 -2.83 5.55
N PRO A 57 6.57 -1.67 4.85
CA PRO A 57 6.80 -0.34 5.44
C PRO A 57 5.64 0.21 6.27
N SER A 58 4.47 -0.43 6.26
CA SER A 58 3.29 -0.05 7.05
C SER A 58 2.48 -1.29 7.37
N SER A 59 2.95 -2.03 8.39
CA SER A 59 2.55 -3.43 8.58
C SER A 59 1.19 -3.61 9.24
N GLY A 60 0.67 -2.60 9.96
CA GLY A 60 -0.61 -2.71 10.65
C GLY A 60 -0.67 -3.97 11.52
N ALA A 61 -1.69 -4.79 11.32
CA ALA A 61 -1.87 -6.06 12.02
C ALA A 61 -1.00 -7.22 11.48
N GLY A 62 -0.20 -7.00 10.41
CA GLY A 62 0.76 -7.98 9.89
C GLY A 62 0.20 -9.03 8.94
N ILE A 63 -0.90 -8.75 8.24
CA ILE A 63 -1.50 -9.71 7.32
C ILE A 63 -0.56 -10.09 6.18
N PHE A 64 0.15 -9.12 5.58
CA PHE A 64 1.13 -9.39 4.53
C PHE A 64 2.30 -10.23 5.06
N ILE A 65 2.75 -9.99 6.30
CA ILE A 65 3.83 -10.77 6.93
C ILE A 65 3.38 -12.21 7.16
N THR A 66 2.21 -12.39 7.77
CA THR A 66 1.68 -13.72 8.08
C THR A 66 1.51 -14.57 6.81
N GLU A 67 0.98 -13.98 5.74
CA GLU A 67 0.81 -14.67 4.48
C GLU A 67 2.16 -14.86 3.74
N ALA A 68 3.12 -13.93 3.87
CA ALA A 68 4.46 -14.10 3.32
C ALA A 68 5.20 -15.29 3.95
N VAL A 69 5.12 -15.45 5.28
CA VAL A 69 5.74 -16.60 5.98
C VAL A 69 5.18 -17.93 5.51
N LYS A 70 3.87 -17.99 5.22
CA LYS A 70 3.24 -19.19 4.64
C LYS A 70 3.66 -19.45 3.20
N ALA A 71 3.72 -18.39 2.39
CA ALA A 71 4.06 -18.50 0.98
C ALA A 71 5.56 -18.77 0.75
N PHE A 72 6.43 -18.13 1.53
CA PHE A 72 7.88 -18.13 1.38
C PHE A 72 8.60 -18.61 2.65
N PRO A 73 8.41 -19.88 3.06
CA PRO A 73 9.01 -20.40 4.30
C PRO A 73 10.55 -20.46 4.25
N ALA A 74 11.14 -20.37 3.07
CA ALA A 74 12.58 -20.32 2.84
C ALA A 74 13.14 -18.88 2.79
N ALA A 75 12.33 -17.85 2.98
CA ALA A 75 12.80 -16.46 3.04
C ALA A 75 13.81 -16.29 4.18
N GLN A 76 14.89 -15.56 3.93
CA GLN A 76 15.96 -15.34 4.91
C GLN A 76 15.51 -14.37 6.01
N SER A 77 14.74 -13.34 5.63
CA SER A 77 14.27 -12.35 6.59
C SER A 77 13.06 -11.56 6.07
N ILE A 78 12.23 -11.13 7.01
CA ILE A 78 11.15 -10.18 6.79
C ILE A 78 11.38 -8.99 7.72
N THR A 79 11.30 -7.78 7.19
CA THR A 79 11.35 -6.54 7.99
C THR A 79 9.97 -5.90 7.99
N ALA A 80 9.43 -5.68 9.18
CA ALA A 80 8.14 -5.08 9.42
C ALA A 80 8.31 -3.70 10.05
N VAL A 81 7.65 -2.69 9.53
CA VAL A 81 7.63 -1.34 10.12
C VAL A 81 6.20 -0.94 10.43
N GLU A 82 5.97 -0.49 11.66
CA GLU A 82 4.68 0.01 12.11
C GLU A 82 4.88 1.26 12.97
N LYS A 83 4.20 2.34 12.60
CA LYS A 83 4.37 3.64 13.26
C LYS A 83 3.58 3.75 14.57
N ASP A 84 2.41 3.13 14.63
CA ASP A 84 1.61 3.11 15.85
C ASP A 84 2.22 2.22 16.91
N ILE A 85 2.47 2.79 18.09
CA ILE A 85 3.19 2.11 19.17
C ILE A 85 2.43 0.87 19.66
N LEU A 86 1.12 0.96 19.81
CA LEU A 86 0.31 -0.14 20.34
C LEU A 86 0.24 -1.29 19.33
N THR A 87 -0.12 -0.96 18.09
CA THR A 87 -0.18 -1.92 16.98
C THR A 87 1.18 -2.57 16.76
N GLY A 88 2.27 -1.78 16.78
CA GLY A 88 3.63 -2.28 16.60
C GLY A 88 4.08 -3.23 17.72
N ARG A 89 3.70 -2.98 18.98
CA ARG A 89 3.99 -3.91 20.09
C ARG A 89 3.25 -5.24 19.95
N VAL A 90 1.97 -5.20 19.55
CA VAL A 90 1.19 -6.41 19.25
C VAL A 90 1.81 -7.17 18.10
N LEU A 91 2.14 -6.47 17.00
CA LEU A 91 2.80 -7.03 15.83
C LEU A 91 4.14 -7.70 16.20
N ALA A 92 4.99 -7.03 16.99
CA ALA A 92 6.26 -7.59 17.44
C ALA A 92 6.08 -8.88 18.25
N ALA A 93 5.09 -8.93 19.13
CA ALA A 93 4.77 -10.12 19.91
C ALA A 93 4.29 -11.29 19.01
N LEU A 94 3.42 -11.01 18.03
CA LEU A 94 2.96 -12.02 17.08
C LEU A 94 4.10 -12.54 16.19
N ASN A 95 4.95 -11.64 15.69
CA ASN A 95 6.06 -11.97 14.81
C ASN A 95 7.15 -12.80 15.50
N SER A 96 7.31 -12.67 16.82
CA SER A 96 8.32 -13.42 17.60
C SER A 96 8.12 -14.94 17.59
N SER A 97 6.92 -15.42 17.28
CA SER A 97 6.57 -16.85 17.19
C SER A 97 6.61 -17.43 15.78
N LEU A 98 6.93 -16.62 14.77
CA LEU A 98 6.95 -17.07 13.38
C LEU A 98 8.22 -17.88 13.05
N PRO A 99 8.15 -18.86 12.14
CA PRO A 99 9.27 -19.72 11.79
C PRO A 99 10.35 -19.03 10.92
N VAL A 100 10.04 -17.89 10.34
CA VAL A 100 10.97 -17.05 9.57
C VAL A 100 11.46 -15.91 10.46
N LEU A 101 12.70 -15.47 10.29
CA LEU A 101 13.23 -14.30 11.00
C LEU A 101 12.45 -13.04 10.63
N VAL A 102 11.62 -12.54 11.54
CA VAL A 102 10.89 -11.27 11.37
C VAL A 102 11.44 -10.22 12.33
N THR A 103 11.94 -9.12 11.77
CA THR A 103 12.39 -7.95 12.56
C THR A 103 11.31 -6.89 12.50
N THR A 104 10.78 -6.48 13.66
CA THR A 104 9.76 -5.45 13.77
C THR A 104 10.35 -4.15 14.28
N HIS A 105 10.18 -3.07 13.52
CA HIS A 105 10.54 -1.71 13.90
C HIS A 105 9.27 -0.90 14.20
N ILE A 106 9.18 -0.39 15.44
CA ILE A 106 8.06 0.47 15.86
C ILE A 106 8.48 1.93 15.61
N THR A 107 8.32 2.36 14.36
CA THR A 107 8.78 3.66 13.89
C THR A 107 8.08 4.02 12.58
N GLY A 108 8.21 5.26 12.12
CA GLY A 108 7.77 5.65 10.77
C GLY A 108 8.74 5.21 9.67
N PHE A 109 8.26 5.06 8.45
CA PHE A 109 9.08 4.69 7.30
C PHE A 109 10.19 5.71 7.01
N GLU A 110 9.97 6.98 7.39
CA GLU A 110 10.96 8.07 7.31
C GLU A 110 12.19 7.86 8.20
N GLN A 111 12.10 6.98 9.18
CA GLN A 111 13.21 6.64 10.09
C GLN A 111 13.92 5.34 9.70
N ALA A 112 13.53 4.72 8.57
CA ALA A 112 14.17 3.50 8.09
C ALA A 112 15.67 3.73 7.79
N PRO A 113 16.57 2.84 8.25
CA PRO A 113 18.02 3.02 8.10
C PRO A 113 18.45 3.16 6.62
N ILE A 114 19.37 4.10 6.31
CA ILE A 114 19.90 4.29 4.94
C ILE A 114 20.70 3.07 4.47
N ASN A 115 21.38 2.38 5.37
CA ASN A 115 22.16 1.19 5.06
C ASN A 115 21.31 0.00 4.58
N ASP A 116 19.99 0.11 4.63
CA ASP A 116 19.05 -0.90 4.10
C ASP A 116 18.60 -0.59 2.67
N ASN A 117 19.10 0.48 2.05
CA ASN A 117 18.79 0.82 0.67
C ASN A 117 19.33 -0.25 -0.29
N GLY A 118 18.51 -0.61 -1.29
CA GLY A 118 18.88 -1.60 -2.31
C GLY A 118 19.00 -3.04 -1.81
N LYS A 119 18.40 -3.40 -0.66
CA LYS A 119 18.59 -4.73 -0.07
C LYS A 119 17.43 -5.69 -0.24
N TYR A 120 16.21 -5.20 -0.44
CA TYR A 120 15.02 -6.05 -0.41
C TYR A 120 14.64 -6.55 -1.80
N ASP A 121 14.17 -7.79 -1.86
CA ASP A 121 13.76 -8.44 -3.11
C ASP A 121 12.27 -8.20 -3.39
N LEU A 122 11.48 -8.03 -2.31
CA LEU A 122 10.06 -7.69 -2.37
C LEU A 122 9.74 -6.64 -1.29
N ILE A 123 9.11 -5.55 -1.69
CA ILE A 123 8.47 -4.61 -0.78
C ILE A 123 6.97 -4.61 -1.04
N VAL A 124 6.19 -4.90 -0.02
CA VAL A 124 4.74 -5.05 -0.14
C VAL A 124 4.04 -4.36 1.01
N SER A 125 2.95 -3.65 0.73
CA SER A 125 2.13 -3.03 1.78
C SER A 125 0.79 -2.53 1.25
N ASN A 126 -0.17 -2.42 2.12
CA ASN A 126 -1.26 -1.46 1.99
C ASN A 126 -0.77 -0.15 2.63
N ILE A 127 -0.31 0.79 1.80
CA ILE A 127 0.31 2.02 2.28
C ILE A 127 -0.74 2.97 2.89
N PRO A 128 -0.37 3.85 3.82
CA PRO A 128 -1.32 4.75 4.45
C PRO A 128 -2.07 5.63 3.45
N PHE A 129 -3.39 5.75 3.63
CA PHE A 129 -4.23 6.64 2.83
C PHE A 129 -4.34 8.00 3.54
N GLY A 130 -4.18 9.07 2.79
CA GLY A 130 -4.29 10.41 3.32
C GLY A 130 -3.67 11.48 2.44
N ASN A 131 -3.95 12.73 2.79
CA ASN A 131 -3.38 13.88 2.09
C ASN A 131 -2.50 14.69 3.06
N PHE A 132 -1.38 14.10 3.45
CA PHE A 132 -0.39 14.74 4.33
C PHE A 132 1.02 14.48 3.82
N SER A 133 1.93 15.40 4.17
CA SER A 133 3.34 15.33 3.82
C SER A 133 4.14 14.53 4.85
N VAL A 134 5.27 13.98 4.38
CA VAL A 134 6.26 13.32 5.24
C VAL A 134 7.55 14.14 5.23
N TYR A 135 8.09 14.40 6.42
CA TYR A 135 9.39 15.02 6.52
C TYR A 135 10.48 13.95 6.58
N ASP A 136 11.23 13.84 5.49
CA ASP A 136 12.41 12.96 5.39
C ASP A 136 13.58 13.75 4.80
N ARG A 137 14.69 13.82 5.56
CA ARG A 137 15.91 14.53 5.12
C ARG A 137 16.57 13.90 3.90
N THR A 138 16.34 12.61 3.65
CA THR A 138 16.89 11.88 2.51
C THR A 138 16.07 12.05 1.24
N LEU A 139 14.81 12.48 1.36
CA LEU A 139 13.88 12.78 0.26
C LEU A 139 13.33 14.21 0.38
N PRO A 140 14.16 15.25 0.18
CA PRO A 140 13.75 16.64 0.38
C PRO A 140 12.81 17.18 -0.72
N ASP A 141 12.67 16.46 -1.84
CA ASP A 141 11.80 16.86 -2.94
C ASP A 141 10.33 16.83 -2.52
N LYS A 142 9.66 17.99 -2.62
CA LYS A 142 8.25 18.14 -2.22
C LYS A 142 7.27 17.43 -3.15
N GLU A 143 7.60 17.22 -4.41
CA GLU A 143 6.79 16.42 -5.33
C GLU A 143 6.73 14.96 -4.88
N LEU A 144 7.79 14.47 -4.24
CA LEU A 144 7.90 13.12 -3.72
C LEU A 144 7.45 12.98 -2.26
N SER A 145 7.66 14.01 -1.42
CA SER A 145 7.38 13.95 0.03
C SER A 145 6.11 14.70 0.46
N GLY A 146 5.53 15.50 -0.44
CA GLY A 146 4.36 16.32 -0.17
C GLY A 146 3.05 15.54 0.04
N LYS A 147 2.99 14.29 -0.39
CA LYS A 147 1.86 13.37 -0.19
C LYS A 147 2.37 12.00 0.23
N ILE A 148 1.68 11.38 1.18
CA ILE A 148 2.10 10.10 1.77
C ILE A 148 2.30 9.00 0.73
N HIS A 149 1.40 8.86 -0.24
CA HIS A 149 1.52 7.83 -1.28
C HIS A 149 2.72 8.08 -2.22
N ASN A 150 2.98 9.34 -2.62
CA ASN A 150 4.17 9.69 -3.41
C ASN A 150 5.44 9.32 -2.66
N TYR A 151 5.48 9.64 -1.36
CA TYR A 151 6.59 9.34 -0.48
C TYR A 151 6.85 7.83 -0.39
N PHE A 152 5.82 7.02 -0.19
CA PHE A 152 5.99 5.58 -0.05
C PHE A 152 6.57 4.94 -1.32
N PHE A 153 6.12 5.35 -2.51
CA PHE A 153 6.72 4.88 -3.76
C PHE A 153 8.17 5.32 -3.91
N ALA A 154 8.49 6.58 -3.64
CA ALA A 154 9.85 7.10 -3.76
C ALA A 154 10.81 6.42 -2.76
N LYS A 155 10.39 6.30 -1.50
CA LYS A 155 11.18 5.62 -0.45
C LYS A 155 11.29 4.12 -0.68
N GLY A 156 10.23 3.48 -1.18
CA GLY A 156 10.25 2.08 -1.57
C GLY A 156 11.29 1.81 -2.66
N LEU A 157 11.40 2.67 -3.67
CA LEU A 157 12.43 2.57 -4.70
C LEU A 157 13.88 2.69 -4.16
N GLU A 158 14.10 3.42 -3.06
CA GLU A 158 15.40 3.44 -2.40
C GLU A 158 15.72 2.10 -1.72
N LYS A 159 14.71 1.48 -1.09
CA LYS A 159 14.87 0.26 -0.30
C LYS A 159 14.98 -1.00 -1.15
N ILE A 160 14.28 -1.05 -2.29
CA ILE A 160 14.24 -2.23 -3.15
C ILE A 160 15.57 -2.40 -3.91
N ALA A 161 16.02 -3.64 -4.06
CA ALA A 161 17.16 -4.00 -4.91
C ALA A 161 16.81 -3.81 -6.39
N ASP A 162 17.83 -3.66 -7.24
CA ASP A 162 17.64 -3.71 -8.69
C ASP A 162 17.03 -5.07 -9.10
N GLY A 163 16.00 -5.05 -9.95
CA GLY A 163 15.22 -6.24 -10.29
C GLY A 163 14.19 -6.69 -9.22
N GLY A 164 14.19 -6.09 -8.03
CA GLY A 164 13.22 -6.37 -6.98
C GLY A 164 11.83 -5.77 -7.25
N LEU A 165 10.80 -6.33 -6.62
CA LEU A 165 9.41 -5.97 -6.83
C LEU A 165 8.87 -5.07 -5.72
N LEU A 166 8.20 -3.99 -6.10
CA LEU A 166 7.45 -3.10 -5.24
C LEU A 166 5.95 -3.28 -5.53
N ALA A 167 5.18 -3.78 -4.57
CA ALA A 167 3.76 -4.08 -4.70
C ALA A 167 2.96 -3.32 -3.63
N PHE A 168 2.32 -2.21 -3.99
CA PHE A 168 1.57 -1.38 -3.06
C PHE A 168 0.09 -1.29 -3.40
N ILE A 169 -0.76 -1.47 -2.37
CA ILE A 169 -2.12 -0.97 -2.39
C ILE A 169 -2.04 0.52 -2.00
N THR A 170 -2.52 1.36 -2.88
CA THR A 170 -2.51 2.82 -2.72
C THR A 170 -3.88 3.42 -3.00
N THR A 171 -4.14 4.63 -2.52
CA THR A 171 -5.35 5.37 -2.91
C THR A 171 -5.38 5.60 -4.43
N ASP A 172 -6.57 5.62 -5.00
CA ASP A 172 -6.81 5.94 -6.42
C ASP A 172 -6.18 7.27 -6.85
N GLY A 173 -6.08 8.22 -5.92
CA GLY A 173 -5.49 9.54 -6.14
C GLY A 173 -4.03 9.51 -6.61
N PHE A 174 -3.25 8.45 -6.32
CA PHE A 174 -1.89 8.35 -6.84
C PHE A 174 -1.88 8.34 -8.37
N LEU A 175 -2.73 7.54 -8.99
CA LEU A 175 -2.82 7.43 -10.45
C LEU A 175 -3.78 8.46 -11.07
N ASN A 176 -4.93 8.73 -10.43
CA ASN A 176 -5.99 9.55 -11.00
C ASN A 176 -5.79 11.06 -10.84
N ASN A 177 -5.04 11.51 -9.82
CA ASN A 177 -4.88 12.94 -9.61
C ASN A 177 -3.75 13.52 -10.48
N PRO A 178 -4.03 14.54 -11.33
CA PRO A 178 -3.01 15.19 -12.17
C PRO A 178 -1.83 15.75 -11.38
N SER A 179 -2.05 16.22 -10.15
CA SER A 179 -1.00 16.79 -9.31
C SER A 179 0.06 15.78 -8.85
N ASN A 180 -0.13 14.47 -9.09
CA ASN A 180 0.83 13.43 -8.79
C ASN A 180 1.66 12.99 -10.02
N GLN A 181 1.56 13.73 -11.13
CA GLN A 181 2.26 13.36 -12.38
C GLN A 181 3.77 13.26 -12.17
N ALA A 182 4.40 14.22 -11.50
CA ALA A 182 5.85 14.19 -11.23
C ALA A 182 6.28 12.96 -10.42
N ALA A 183 5.48 12.54 -9.44
CA ALA A 183 5.77 11.32 -8.68
C ALA A 183 5.62 10.04 -9.53
N ARG A 184 4.64 9.99 -10.45
CA ARG A 184 4.51 8.89 -11.41
C ARG A 184 5.67 8.86 -12.41
N GLU A 185 6.08 10.01 -12.91
CA GLU A 185 7.28 10.14 -13.77
C GLU A 185 8.53 9.65 -13.06
N TYR A 186 8.72 10.04 -11.79
CA TYR A 186 9.83 9.57 -10.98
C TYR A 186 9.81 8.03 -10.83
N LEU A 187 8.64 7.45 -10.53
CA LEU A 187 8.47 6.01 -10.38
C LEU A 187 8.82 5.26 -11.67
N PHE A 188 8.16 5.61 -12.78
CA PHE A 188 8.30 4.88 -14.04
C PHE A 188 9.61 5.17 -14.79
N ASN A 189 10.35 6.21 -14.44
CA ASN A 189 11.72 6.39 -14.92
C ASN A 189 12.74 5.48 -14.19
N LYS A 190 12.36 4.84 -13.07
CA LYS A 190 13.26 3.99 -12.23
C LYS A 190 12.77 2.56 -12.08
N ALA A 191 11.56 2.27 -12.53
CA ALA A 191 10.96 0.95 -12.43
C ALA A 191 10.12 0.62 -13.66
N ASP A 192 10.09 -0.64 -14.04
CA ASP A 192 9.23 -1.16 -15.09
C ASP A 192 7.84 -1.48 -14.53
N PHE A 193 6.82 -1.15 -15.29
CA PHE A 193 5.44 -1.52 -14.97
C PHE A 193 5.24 -3.04 -15.09
N ILE A 194 4.71 -3.68 -14.07
CA ILE A 194 4.40 -5.10 -14.06
C ILE A 194 2.88 -5.33 -14.11
N SER A 195 2.13 -4.77 -13.15
CA SER A 195 0.69 -4.99 -13.06
C SER A 195 -0.02 -3.85 -12.35
N LEU A 196 -1.28 -3.65 -12.73
CA LEU A 196 -2.20 -2.74 -12.05
C LEU A 196 -3.57 -3.42 -11.93
N THR A 197 -4.13 -3.39 -10.74
CA THR A 197 -5.53 -3.77 -10.49
C THR A 197 -6.27 -2.62 -9.81
N VAL A 198 -7.41 -2.23 -10.35
CA VAL A 198 -8.34 -1.31 -9.70
C VAL A 198 -9.19 -2.12 -8.73
N MET A 199 -9.00 -1.86 -7.44
CA MET A 199 -9.67 -2.59 -6.37
C MET A 199 -11.08 -2.04 -6.13
N PRO A 200 -12.02 -2.86 -5.61
CA PRO A 200 -13.33 -2.36 -5.21
C PRO A 200 -13.22 -1.36 -4.04
N ASP A 201 -14.05 -0.32 -4.05
CA ASP A 201 -14.08 0.70 -2.98
C ASP A 201 -14.44 0.08 -1.63
N ASN A 202 -15.23 -0.99 -1.64
CA ASN A 202 -15.60 -1.75 -0.44
C ASN A 202 -14.62 -2.87 -0.05
N LEU A 203 -13.42 -2.90 -0.63
CA LEU A 203 -12.40 -3.90 -0.32
C LEU A 203 -12.17 -4.11 1.18
N MET A 204 -12.09 -3.02 1.93
CA MET A 204 -11.75 -3.03 3.36
C MET A 204 -12.97 -2.83 4.27
N LYS A 205 -14.19 -2.94 3.73
CA LYS A 205 -15.42 -2.70 4.49
C LYS A 205 -15.59 -3.66 5.65
N ASP A 206 -15.42 -4.97 5.40
CA ASP A 206 -15.63 -6.01 6.41
C ASP A 206 -14.48 -6.12 7.41
N THR A 207 -13.26 -5.75 6.99
CA THR A 207 -12.05 -5.86 7.80
C THR A 207 -11.70 -4.57 8.54
N GLY A 208 -12.00 -3.41 7.97
CA GLY A 208 -11.64 -2.10 8.51
C GLY A 208 -12.79 -1.11 8.63
N ASN A 209 -14.03 -1.53 8.32
CA ASN A 209 -15.21 -0.67 8.26
C ASN A 209 -14.98 0.61 7.42
N THR A 210 -14.23 0.48 6.33
CA THR A 210 -13.81 1.59 5.48
C THR A 210 -14.06 1.27 4.02
N GLU A 211 -14.59 2.25 3.31
CA GLU A 211 -14.76 2.26 1.86
C GLU A 211 -13.82 3.31 1.28
N ALA A 212 -12.89 2.88 0.42
CA ALA A 212 -11.94 3.78 -0.20
C ALA A 212 -11.49 3.27 -1.57
N PRO A 213 -11.58 4.10 -2.63
CA PRO A 213 -11.03 3.78 -3.93
C PRO A 213 -9.53 3.50 -3.82
N SER A 214 -9.11 2.36 -4.34
CA SER A 214 -7.71 1.95 -4.24
C SER A 214 -7.24 1.13 -5.43
N HIS A 215 -5.93 1.11 -5.61
CA HIS A 215 -5.25 0.38 -6.68
C HIS A 215 -4.14 -0.49 -6.09
N LEU A 216 -4.00 -1.73 -6.57
CA LEU A 216 -2.79 -2.53 -6.37
C LEU A 216 -1.87 -2.30 -7.57
N LEU A 217 -0.76 -1.62 -7.36
CA LEU A 217 0.26 -1.35 -8.37
C LEU A 217 1.53 -2.13 -8.07
N ILE A 218 2.01 -2.89 -9.07
CA ILE A 218 3.25 -3.66 -9.00
C ILE A 218 4.22 -3.13 -10.03
N VAL A 219 5.42 -2.81 -9.58
CA VAL A 219 6.53 -2.36 -10.45
C VAL A 219 7.80 -3.12 -10.08
N GLN A 220 8.70 -3.27 -11.04
CA GLN A 220 10.02 -3.85 -10.85
C GLN A 220 11.10 -2.77 -10.98
N LYS A 221 11.95 -2.61 -9.98
CA LYS A 221 13.05 -1.65 -10.06
C LYS A 221 13.99 -2.01 -11.21
N ASN A 222 14.37 -1.01 -12.00
CA ASN A 222 15.26 -1.16 -13.13
C ASN A 222 16.24 0.04 -13.19
N GLU A 223 17.44 -0.15 -12.65
CA GLU A 223 18.48 0.88 -12.64
C GLU A 223 19.06 1.13 -14.05
N GLY A 224 18.93 0.16 -14.95
CA GLY A 224 19.35 0.26 -16.35
C GLY A 224 18.33 0.84 -17.31
N LYS A 225 17.16 1.28 -16.82
CA LYS A 225 16.06 1.74 -17.66
C LYS A 225 16.41 2.95 -18.50
N GLN A 226 16.16 2.86 -19.82
CA GLN A 226 16.54 3.90 -20.79
C GLN A 226 15.32 4.68 -21.32
N ALA A 227 14.14 4.10 -21.33
CA ALA A 227 12.94 4.71 -21.88
C ALA A 227 11.66 4.17 -21.22
N LEU A 228 10.62 4.99 -21.29
CA LEU A 228 9.28 4.59 -20.86
C LEU A 228 8.59 3.72 -21.93
N SER A 229 7.91 2.68 -21.50
CA SER A 229 7.02 1.90 -22.36
C SER A 229 5.77 2.72 -22.77
N ALA A 230 4.96 2.17 -23.67
CA ALA A 230 3.70 2.80 -24.06
C ALA A 230 2.71 2.80 -22.89
N GLU A 231 2.66 1.70 -22.13
CA GLU A 231 1.80 1.55 -20.95
C GLU A 231 2.19 2.54 -19.85
N GLU A 232 3.47 2.72 -19.59
CA GLU A 232 3.97 3.65 -18.58
C GLU A 232 3.64 5.11 -18.93
N LYS A 233 3.70 5.48 -20.21
CA LYS A 233 3.24 6.80 -20.65
C LYS A 233 1.76 7.03 -20.35
N TYR A 234 0.92 5.99 -20.54
CA TYR A 234 -0.50 6.06 -20.17
C TYR A 234 -0.68 6.09 -18.63
N LEU A 235 0.14 5.38 -17.86
CA LEU A 235 0.11 5.40 -16.39
C LEU A 235 0.55 6.76 -15.80
N ILE A 236 1.40 7.49 -16.49
CA ILE A 236 1.80 8.85 -16.10
C ILE A 236 0.67 9.84 -16.38
N ALA A 237 -0.04 9.70 -17.48
CA ALA A 237 -1.04 10.65 -17.95
C ALA A 237 -2.42 10.42 -17.32
N THR A 238 -3.17 11.51 -17.18
CA THR A 238 -4.58 11.50 -16.79
C THR A 238 -5.45 12.15 -17.87
N ILE A 239 -6.72 11.81 -17.87
CA ILE A 239 -7.74 12.42 -18.74
C ILE A 239 -8.86 13.00 -17.89
N ALA A 240 -9.42 14.12 -18.34
CA ALA A 240 -10.63 14.68 -17.77
C ALA A 240 -11.84 13.82 -18.18
N GLN A 241 -12.70 13.57 -17.22
CA GLN A 241 -13.97 12.86 -17.35
C GLN A 241 -15.06 13.66 -16.65
N GLU A 242 -16.31 13.34 -16.92
CA GLU A 242 -17.47 13.93 -16.26
C GLU A 242 -18.52 12.85 -15.99
N ASN A 243 -19.17 12.93 -14.85
CA ASN A 243 -20.35 12.13 -14.50
C ASN A 243 -21.45 13.03 -13.93
N GLU A 244 -22.56 12.46 -13.48
CA GLU A 244 -23.69 13.20 -12.91
C GLU A 244 -23.36 14.03 -11.67
N PHE A 245 -22.21 13.75 -11.01
CA PHE A 245 -21.72 14.47 -9.82
C PHE A 245 -20.69 15.57 -10.18
N GLY A 246 -20.27 15.67 -11.46
CA GLY A 246 -19.36 16.70 -11.96
C GLY A 246 -18.08 16.15 -12.61
N PRO A 247 -17.12 17.06 -12.86
CA PRO A 247 -15.86 16.68 -13.51
C PRO A 247 -14.92 15.93 -12.54
N TYR A 248 -14.17 14.98 -13.09
CA TYR A 248 -13.10 14.25 -12.37
C TYR A 248 -11.98 13.89 -13.34
N HIS A 249 -10.89 13.34 -12.80
CA HIS A 249 -9.79 12.83 -13.62
C HIS A 249 -9.66 11.32 -13.42
N LEU A 250 -9.33 10.63 -14.51
CA LEU A 250 -9.06 9.21 -14.53
C LEU A 250 -7.68 8.97 -15.17
N ASN A 251 -6.94 8.01 -14.66
CA ASN A 251 -5.69 7.60 -15.27
C ASN A 251 -5.92 7.08 -16.68
N GLN A 252 -5.06 7.46 -17.63
CA GLN A 252 -5.26 7.12 -19.04
C GLN A 252 -5.15 5.60 -19.31
N TYR A 253 -4.30 4.91 -18.55
CA TYR A 253 -4.17 3.45 -18.64
C TYR A 253 -5.45 2.74 -18.14
N ILE A 254 -5.99 3.16 -17.00
CA ILE A 254 -7.23 2.59 -16.44
C ILE A 254 -8.40 2.80 -17.42
N HIS A 255 -8.51 3.99 -18.01
CA HIS A 255 -9.55 4.28 -19.00
C HIS A 255 -9.49 3.35 -20.23
N ARG A 256 -8.29 2.94 -20.64
CA ARG A 256 -8.05 2.07 -21.81
C ARG A 256 -8.17 0.60 -21.52
N ARG A 257 -8.13 0.19 -20.24
CA ARG A 257 -8.01 -1.19 -19.77
C ARG A 257 -9.08 -1.52 -18.72
N PRO A 258 -10.37 -1.54 -19.08
CA PRO A 258 -11.43 -1.84 -18.11
C PRO A 258 -11.33 -3.24 -17.52
N GLU A 259 -10.61 -4.16 -18.17
CA GLU A 259 -10.37 -5.53 -17.70
C GLU A 259 -9.57 -5.62 -16.40
N ILE A 260 -8.80 -4.58 -16.04
CA ILE A 260 -8.03 -4.55 -14.77
C ILE A 260 -8.89 -4.22 -13.55
N ILE A 261 -10.19 -3.98 -13.72
CA ILE A 261 -11.11 -3.66 -12.63
C ILE A 261 -11.56 -4.95 -11.93
N ALA A 262 -11.20 -5.09 -10.65
CA ALA A 262 -11.50 -6.29 -9.88
C ALA A 262 -12.94 -6.36 -9.33
N GLY A 263 -13.70 -5.28 -9.36
CA GLY A 263 -15.11 -5.26 -8.95
C GLY A 263 -16.05 -5.84 -10.00
N ASP A 264 -17.29 -6.11 -9.61
CA ASP A 264 -18.37 -6.59 -10.48
C ASP A 264 -19.34 -5.47 -10.92
N GLU A 265 -19.26 -4.28 -10.30
CA GLU A 265 -20.01 -3.09 -10.68
C GLU A 265 -19.07 -1.89 -10.79
N VAL A 266 -19.27 -1.09 -11.86
CA VAL A 266 -18.63 0.21 -12.04
C VAL A 266 -19.72 1.24 -12.26
N LYS A 267 -19.75 2.28 -11.43
CA LYS A 267 -20.79 3.32 -11.50
C LYS A 267 -20.24 4.72 -11.26
N ALA A 268 -21.01 5.72 -11.61
CA ALA A 268 -20.79 7.09 -11.18
C ALA A 268 -20.91 7.19 -9.66
N GLY A 269 -20.04 7.94 -9.02
CA GLY A 269 -20.04 8.13 -7.58
C GLY A 269 -19.28 9.38 -7.16
N THR A 270 -19.11 9.52 -5.87
CA THR A 270 -18.28 10.56 -5.26
C THR A 270 -17.23 9.92 -4.35
N ASN A 271 -16.07 10.55 -4.24
CA ASN A 271 -15.10 10.16 -3.22
C ASN A 271 -15.54 10.66 -1.82
N GLN A 272 -14.76 10.31 -0.79
CA GLN A 272 -15.01 10.71 0.61
C GLN A 272 -15.10 12.23 0.84
N TYR A 273 -14.67 13.05 -0.11
CA TYR A 273 -14.73 14.51 -0.05
C TYR A 273 -15.90 15.10 -0.85
N GLY A 274 -16.78 14.24 -1.40
CA GLY A 274 -17.92 14.65 -2.20
C GLY A 274 -17.59 15.03 -3.65
N ASN A 275 -16.34 14.87 -4.11
CA ASN A 275 -15.97 15.13 -5.49
C ASN A 275 -16.35 13.94 -6.38
N ALA A 276 -16.78 14.24 -7.63
CA ALA A 276 -17.09 13.24 -8.63
C ALA A 276 -15.95 12.22 -8.79
N ASN A 277 -16.30 10.94 -8.91
CA ASN A 277 -15.37 9.85 -9.12
C ASN A 277 -16.05 8.67 -9.83
N GLN A 278 -15.25 7.73 -10.33
CA GLN A 278 -15.71 6.42 -10.74
C GLN A 278 -15.65 5.49 -9.52
N SER A 279 -16.77 4.90 -9.14
CA SER A 279 -16.84 3.95 -8.02
C SER A 279 -16.84 2.52 -8.55
N VAL A 280 -16.03 1.67 -7.92
CA VAL A 280 -15.95 0.23 -8.21
C VAL A 280 -16.47 -0.52 -6.99
N TRP A 281 -17.35 -1.49 -7.20
CA TRP A 281 -17.98 -2.23 -6.12
C TRP A 281 -17.92 -3.74 -6.34
N GLN A 282 -17.72 -4.50 -5.28
CA GLN A 282 -17.85 -5.95 -5.28
C GLN A 282 -19.08 -6.33 -4.46
N HIS A 283 -20.07 -6.96 -5.09
CA HIS A 283 -21.25 -7.47 -4.39
C HIS A 283 -20.99 -8.86 -3.79
N GLY A 284 -21.62 -9.13 -2.65
CA GLY A 284 -21.44 -10.41 -1.96
C GLY A 284 -20.08 -10.58 -1.30
N ASP A 285 -19.47 -11.75 -1.44
CA ASP A 285 -18.19 -12.06 -0.81
C ASP A 285 -17.03 -11.33 -1.47
N ILE A 286 -16.32 -10.51 -0.70
CA ILE A 286 -15.13 -9.79 -1.17
C ILE A 286 -14.02 -10.74 -1.69
N ASN A 287 -13.97 -11.97 -1.19
CA ASN A 287 -12.98 -12.95 -1.64
C ASN A 287 -13.17 -13.36 -3.12
N ALA A 288 -14.33 -13.09 -3.72
CA ALA A 288 -14.57 -13.35 -5.15
C ALA A 288 -13.64 -12.55 -6.08
N ILE A 289 -13.05 -11.43 -5.62
CA ILE A 289 -12.05 -10.69 -6.38
C ILE A 289 -10.79 -11.52 -6.67
N GLY A 290 -10.54 -12.58 -5.91
CA GLY A 290 -9.36 -13.42 -6.06
C GLY A 290 -9.18 -13.96 -7.48
N HIS A 291 -10.27 -14.31 -8.17
CA HIS A 291 -10.21 -14.76 -9.56
C HIS A 291 -9.69 -13.69 -10.53
N LYS A 292 -10.07 -12.41 -10.31
CA LYS A 292 -9.60 -11.29 -11.13
C LYS A 292 -8.17 -10.85 -10.77
N LEU A 293 -7.79 -11.01 -9.50
CA LEU A 293 -6.43 -10.71 -9.05
C LEU A 293 -5.39 -11.71 -9.61
N SER A 294 -5.80 -12.94 -9.94
CA SER A 294 -4.90 -13.97 -10.47
C SER A 294 -4.72 -13.92 -11.99
N GLN A 295 -5.44 -13.07 -12.70
CA GLN A 295 -5.35 -12.84 -14.15
C GLN A 295 -4.30 -11.75 -14.49
#